data_add327d05a2ea0a5710ee202ddaf309e
#
_entry.id   add327d05a2ea0a5710ee202ddaf309e
#
_cell.length_a   1.000
_cell.length_b   1.000
_cell.length_c   1.000
_cell.angle_alpha   90.00
_cell.angle_beta   90.00
_cell.angle_gamma   90.00
#
_symmetry.space_group_name_H-M   'P 1'
#
loop_
_entity.id
_entity.type
_entity.pdbx_description
1 polymer ?
#
loop_
_entity_poly.entity_id
_entity_poly.type
_entity_poly.pdbx_seq_one_letter_code
_entity_poly.pdbx_strand_id
1 'polypeptide(L)'
;SNHMRQRAKESGCENTNFVNPNGLHDENHYTTAYDMALIAKEALKFDEFRKIIQTMYYEIPPTNKQSETRYLYGQHQMIKPPSIYTYEGCEGGKTGFTNEAQNTLVTYAKRDNTELIAVVLHCQGAGHYEDTIKLFDYGFANYKTQKLSSADDIAKTISVVKQEGEKISQIDSITAKPETDIYKTVPIDFDSSQLTTIIDVPQQLTAAVNKNDEVGNVKFYYQGKILSTIPLLADRSSEDTTAVAASIQTNGTVNTMEKNMIPFFGNIRNMILFSVGCGIVTFFIAFLICRTISCYKRRRRRLARQKRLSRHRRSYR
;
A
#
# COMPACT_ATOMS: atom_id res chain seq x y z
N SER A 1 4.94 18.00 8.33
CA SER A 1 5.07 17.28 7.03
C SER A 1 5.84 15.96 7.11
N ASN A 2 6.78 15.78 8.07
CA ASN A 2 7.54 14.51 8.19
C ASN A 2 6.62 13.29 8.37
N HIS A 3 5.65 13.34 9.30
CA HIS A 3 4.69 12.25 9.48
C HIS A 3 3.85 12.00 8.22
N MET A 4 3.45 13.04 7.48
CA MET A 4 2.71 12.86 6.22
C MET A 4 3.55 12.11 5.18
N ARG A 5 4.84 12.49 5.01
CA ARG A 5 5.76 11.80 4.10
C ARG A 5 6.00 10.35 4.52
N GLN A 6 6.18 10.11 5.82
CA GLN A 6 6.34 8.76 6.35
C GLN A 6 5.11 7.90 6.08
N ARG A 7 3.89 8.39 6.39
CA ARG A 7 2.63 7.67 6.13
C ARG A 7 2.41 7.41 4.65
N ALA A 8 2.71 8.39 3.78
CA ALA A 8 2.64 8.18 2.33
C ALA A 8 3.58 7.05 1.88
N LYS A 9 4.82 7.03 2.38
CA LYS A 9 5.79 5.96 2.07
C LYS A 9 5.32 4.59 2.58
N GLU A 10 4.79 4.52 3.80
CA GLU A 10 4.22 3.28 4.37
C GLU A 10 3.02 2.78 3.55
N SER A 11 2.27 3.69 2.91
CA SER A 11 1.18 3.36 1.98
C SER A 11 1.66 2.91 0.59
N GLY A 12 2.98 2.88 0.34
CA GLY A 12 3.56 2.47 -0.94
C GLY A 12 3.73 3.62 -1.95
N CYS A 13 3.62 4.89 -1.52
CA CYS A 13 3.85 6.03 -2.41
C CYS A 13 5.33 6.21 -2.72
N GLU A 14 5.67 6.32 -4.00
CA GLU A 14 7.05 6.49 -4.47
C GLU A 14 7.35 7.89 -5.03
N ASN A 15 6.31 8.61 -5.47
CA ASN A 15 6.42 9.89 -6.17
C ASN A 15 5.64 11.00 -5.48
N THR A 16 5.68 11.02 -4.14
CA THR A 16 4.97 12.01 -3.31
C THR A 16 5.91 12.66 -2.31
N ASN A 17 5.85 13.99 -2.25
CA ASN A 17 6.51 14.78 -1.22
C ASN A 17 5.58 15.86 -0.67
N PHE A 18 5.33 15.85 0.64
CA PHE A 18 4.51 16.83 1.34
C PHE A 18 5.38 17.83 2.10
N VAL A 19 5.31 19.10 1.72
CA VAL A 19 6.02 20.21 2.38
C VAL A 19 5.18 20.83 3.52
N ASN A 20 3.86 20.91 3.32
CA ASN A 20 2.92 21.48 4.28
C ASN A 20 1.65 20.64 4.39
N PRO A 21 0.86 20.75 5.49
CA PRO A 21 -0.36 20.00 5.69
C PRO A 21 -1.61 20.63 5.05
N ASN A 22 -1.54 21.88 4.64
CA ASN A 22 -2.70 22.65 4.17
C ASN A 22 -2.84 22.69 2.65
N GLY A 23 -1.87 22.15 1.89
CA GLY A 23 -1.91 22.06 0.43
C GLY A 23 -1.62 23.38 -0.29
N LEU A 24 -1.03 24.38 0.39
CA LEU A 24 -0.53 25.57 -0.30
C LEU A 24 0.63 25.18 -1.22
N HIS A 25 0.69 25.87 -2.36
CA HIS A 25 1.72 25.60 -3.37
C HIS A 25 3.13 25.77 -2.84
N ASP A 26 3.99 24.82 -3.21
CA ASP A 26 5.43 24.83 -3.06
C ASP A 26 6.00 23.94 -4.16
N GLU A 27 7.10 24.34 -4.80
CA GLU A 27 7.71 23.59 -5.91
C GLU A 27 8.10 22.15 -5.54
N ASN A 28 8.35 21.90 -4.24
CA ASN A 28 8.65 20.58 -3.71
C ASN A 28 7.42 19.84 -3.17
N HIS A 29 6.22 20.40 -3.29
CA HIS A 29 4.97 19.77 -2.87
C HIS A 29 4.31 19.11 -4.08
N TYR A 30 4.54 17.82 -4.27
CA TYR A 30 4.07 17.08 -5.44
C TYR A 30 3.55 15.69 -5.08
N THR A 31 2.73 15.15 -5.97
CA THR A 31 2.19 13.79 -5.89
C THR A 31 1.83 13.28 -7.29
N THR A 32 1.37 12.04 -7.36
CA THR A 32 0.77 11.43 -8.56
C THR A 32 -0.66 10.98 -8.29
N ALA A 33 -1.45 10.75 -9.34
CA ALA A 33 -2.80 10.21 -9.19
C ALA A 33 -2.77 8.81 -8.54
N TYR A 34 -1.77 7.99 -8.87
CA TYR A 34 -1.60 6.67 -8.27
C TYR A 34 -1.29 6.75 -6.77
N ASP A 35 -0.34 7.59 -6.36
CA ASP A 35 0.00 7.76 -4.95
C ASP A 35 -1.17 8.31 -4.14
N MET A 36 -1.93 9.27 -4.71
CA MET A 36 -3.15 9.77 -4.05
C MET A 36 -4.23 8.69 -3.91
N ALA A 37 -4.34 7.76 -4.87
CA ALA A 37 -5.24 6.61 -4.73
C ALA A 37 -4.79 5.67 -3.62
N LEU A 38 -3.48 5.43 -3.45
CA LEU A 38 -2.93 4.64 -2.34
C LEU A 38 -3.22 5.30 -0.99
N ILE A 39 -3.00 6.61 -0.87
CA ILE A 39 -3.30 7.38 0.36
C ILE A 39 -4.80 7.31 0.68
N ALA A 40 -5.65 7.50 -0.33
CA ALA A 40 -7.11 7.41 -0.15
C ALA A 40 -7.54 6.00 0.29
N LYS A 41 -6.95 4.96 -0.30
CA LYS A 41 -7.21 3.56 0.09
C LYS A 41 -6.86 3.30 1.56
N GLU A 42 -5.73 3.83 2.05
CA GLU A 42 -5.37 3.71 3.46
C GLU A 42 -6.32 4.50 4.37
N ALA A 43 -6.69 5.72 3.97
CA ALA A 43 -7.63 6.54 4.73
C ALA A 43 -9.04 5.91 4.84
N LEU A 44 -9.49 5.25 3.78
CA LEU A 44 -10.80 4.56 3.74
C LEU A 44 -10.89 3.33 4.66
N LYS A 45 -9.81 2.88 5.27
CA LYS A 45 -9.84 1.85 6.32
C LYS A 45 -10.42 2.37 7.64
N PHE A 46 -10.52 3.69 7.82
CA PHE A 46 -11.02 4.33 9.02
C PHE A 46 -12.48 4.76 8.83
N ASP A 47 -13.38 4.25 9.65
CA ASP A 47 -14.83 4.57 9.57
C ASP A 47 -15.11 6.06 9.77
N GLU A 48 -14.36 6.73 10.65
CA GLU A 48 -14.46 8.18 10.85
C GLU A 48 -14.13 8.96 9.59
N PHE A 49 -13.11 8.53 8.82
CA PHE A 49 -12.78 9.17 7.55
C PHE A 49 -13.92 9.02 6.55
N ARG A 50 -14.47 7.80 6.40
CA ARG A 50 -15.64 7.54 5.55
C ARG A 50 -16.82 8.45 5.93
N LYS A 51 -17.13 8.53 7.22
CA LYS A 51 -18.19 9.40 7.74
C LYS A 51 -17.96 10.87 7.42
N ILE A 52 -16.72 11.36 7.58
CA ILE A 52 -16.38 12.77 7.31
C ILE A 52 -16.55 13.11 5.84
N ILE A 53 -16.05 12.28 4.91
CA ILE A 53 -16.11 12.57 3.47
C ILE A 53 -17.54 12.50 2.91
N GLN A 54 -18.45 11.81 3.58
CA GLN A 54 -19.88 11.73 3.24
C GLN A 54 -20.69 12.89 3.81
N THR A 55 -20.14 13.63 4.80
CA THR A 55 -20.86 14.68 5.49
C THR A 55 -20.98 15.93 4.65
N MET A 56 -22.22 16.26 4.25
CA MET A 56 -22.51 17.44 3.43
C MET A 56 -22.77 18.70 4.23
N TYR A 57 -23.17 18.56 5.47
CA TYR A 57 -23.50 19.65 6.36
C TYR A 57 -23.12 19.27 7.80
N TYR A 58 -22.47 20.20 8.48
CA TYR A 58 -22.12 20.02 9.89
C TYR A 58 -22.19 21.35 10.64
N GLU A 59 -22.76 21.32 11.84
CA GLU A 59 -22.83 22.47 12.74
C GLU A 59 -21.81 22.31 13.87
N ILE A 60 -21.02 23.36 14.06
CA ILE A 60 -20.16 23.47 15.23
C ILE A 60 -20.82 24.48 16.19
N PRO A 61 -21.30 24.03 17.35
CA PRO A 61 -21.97 24.89 18.31
C PRO A 61 -21.02 25.96 18.87
N PRO A 62 -21.55 27.00 19.54
CA PRO A 62 -20.72 27.96 20.22
C PRO A 62 -19.72 27.33 21.18
N THR A 63 -18.54 27.93 21.30
CA THR A 63 -17.48 27.53 22.22
C THR A 63 -17.09 28.72 23.10
N ASN A 64 -16.22 28.50 24.09
CA ASN A 64 -15.69 29.57 24.93
C ASN A 64 -14.81 30.61 24.17
N LYS A 65 -14.47 30.33 22.92
CA LYS A 65 -13.67 31.22 22.05
C LYS A 65 -14.46 31.80 20.89
N GLN A 66 -15.57 31.21 20.53
CA GLN A 66 -16.44 31.62 19.43
C GLN A 66 -17.88 31.50 19.87
N SER A 67 -18.58 32.64 20.01
CA SER A 67 -19.94 32.71 20.51
C SER A 67 -21.00 32.34 19.45
N GLU A 68 -20.65 32.29 18.19
CA GLU A 68 -21.57 31.98 17.10
C GLU A 68 -21.45 30.52 16.64
N THR A 69 -22.60 29.93 16.26
CA THR A 69 -22.63 28.62 15.59
C THR A 69 -21.99 28.75 14.22
N ARG A 70 -21.12 27.80 13.89
CA ARG A 70 -20.44 27.72 12.56
C ARG A 70 -21.07 26.60 11.74
N TYR A 71 -21.46 26.96 10.52
CA TYR A 71 -22.10 26.05 9.57
C TYR A 71 -21.08 25.63 8.49
N LEU A 72 -20.76 24.35 8.41
CA LEU A 72 -19.83 23.81 7.43
C LEU A 72 -20.61 23.07 6.34
N TYR A 73 -20.23 23.31 5.08
CA TYR A 73 -20.85 22.69 3.91
C TYR A 73 -19.82 21.91 3.11
N GLY A 74 -20.14 20.66 2.80
CA GLY A 74 -19.32 19.84 1.92
C GLY A 74 -19.23 20.42 0.52
N GLN A 75 -18.05 20.35 -0.08
CA GLN A 75 -17.78 20.91 -1.42
C GLN A 75 -17.91 19.86 -2.54
N HIS A 76 -18.06 18.59 -2.21
CA HIS A 76 -18.04 17.51 -3.17
C HIS A 76 -19.39 17.38 -3.90
N GLN A 77 -19.43 17.76 -5.18
CA GLN A 77 -20.69 17.85 -5.92
C GLN A 77 -21.30 16.49 -6.27
N MET A 78 -20.51 15.41 -6.30
CA MET A 78 -21.00 14.10 -6.74
C MET A 78 -21.88 13.40 -5.69
N ILE A 79 -21.88 13.86 -4.43
CA ILE A 79 -22.76 13.36 -3.35
C ILE A 79 -23.88 14.35 -3.03
N LYS A 80 -24.02 15.46 -3.76
CA LYS A 80 -24.94 16.57 -3.45
C LYS A 80 -26.10 16.68 -4.43
N PRO A 81 -27.25 16.02 -4.20
CA PRO A 81 -28.44 16.27 -5.00
C PRO A 81 -28.96 17.72 -4.76
N PRO A 82 -29.44 18.44 -5.79
CA PRO A 82 -29.61 18.03 -7.18
C PRO A 82 -28.46 18.48 -8.12
N SER A 83 -27.23 18.21 -7.75
CA SER A 83 -26.09 18.52 -8.64
C SER A 83 -26.17 17.72 -9.94
N ILE A 84 -25.83 18.34 -11.07
CA ILE A 84 -25.69 17.65 -12.37
C ILE A 84 -24.55 16.60 -12.35
N TYR A 85 -23.66 16.67 -11.37
CA TYR A 85 -22.57 15.73 -11.15
C TYR A 85 -22.89 14.63 -10.14
N THR A 86 -24.11 14.60 -9.58
CA THR A 86 -24.51 13.53 -8.67
C THR A 86 -24.29 12.18 -9.31
N TYR A 87 -23.58 11.28 -8.62
CA TYR A 87 -23.22 9.99 -9.15
C TYR A 87 -23.69 8.87 -8.21
N GLU A 88 -24.42 7.90 -8.76
CA GLU A 88 -24.94 6.79 -7.99
C GLU A 88 -23.79 5.94 -7.39
N GLY A 89 -23.88 5.65 -6.09
CA GLY A 89 -22.86 4.93 -5.36
C GLY A 89 -21.66 5.79 -4.93
N CYS A 90 -21.61 7.09 -5.27
CA CYS A 90 -20.60 7.97 -4.75
C CYS A 90 -20.79 8.20 -3.25
N GLU A 91 -19.79 7.88 -2.46
CA GLU A 91 -19.81 8.05 -1.01
C GLU A 91 -19.01 9.26 -0.53
N GLY A 92 -18.33 9.97 -1.42
CA GLY A 92 -17.63 11.19 -1.06
C GLY A 92 -16.20 11.28 -1.55
N GLY A 93 -15.46 12.21 -0.99
CA GLY A 93 -14.08 12.45 -1.37
C GLY A 93 -13.60 13.84 -1.00
N LYS A 94 -12.56 14.34 -1.71
CA LYS A 94 -11.98 15.66 -1.45
C LYS A 94 -11.65 16.39 -2.74
N THR A 95 -12.10 17.62 -2.83
CA THR A 95 -11.72 18.60 -3.87
C THR A 95 -10.45 19.34 -3.45
N GLY A 96 -9.69 19.84 -4.43
CA GLY A 96 -8.58 20.74 -4.20
C GLY A 96 -8.42 21.71 -5.35
N PHE A 97 -7.86 22.89 -5.06
CA PHE A 97 -7.54 23.89 -6.06
C PHE A 97 -6.37 24.78 -5.61
N THR A 98 -5.41 24.97 -6.47
CA THR A 98 -4.46 26.09 -6.49
C THR A 98 -4.29 26.54 -7.95
N ASN A 99 -3.71 27.71 -8.18
CA ASN A 99 -3.48 28.17 -9.55
C ASN A 99 -2.56 27.24 -10.33
N GLU A 100 -1.59 26.63 -9.66
CA GLU A 100 -0.59 25.72 -10.24
C GLU A 100 -1.15 24.31 -10.41
N ALA A 101 -1.85 23.78 -9.41
CA ALA A 101 -2.42 22.43 -9.44
C ALA A 101 -3.75 22.37 -10.21
N GLN A 102 -4.41 23.51 -10.48
CA GLN A 102 -5.76 23.56 -11.03
C GLN A 102 -6.74 22.75 -10.18
N ASN A 103 -7.89 22.36 -10.73
CA ASN A 103 -8.85 21.52 -10.00
C ASN A 103 -8.35 20.10 -9.87
N THR A 104 -8.46 19.57 -8.67
CA THR A 104 -8.14 18.18 -8.31
C THR A 104 -9.30 17.54 -7.58
N LEU A 105 -9.47 16.23 -7.77
CA LEU A 105 -10.55 15.49 -7.15
C LEU A 105 -10.09 14.06 -6.83
N VAL A 106 -10.30 13.65 -5.61
CA VAL A 106 -10.23 12.27 -5.17
C VAL A 106 -11.62 11.86 -4.75
N THR A 107 -12.17 10.81 -5.35
CA THR A 107 -13.54 10.36 -5.10
C THR A 107 -13.58 8.87 -4.84
N TYR A 108 -14.41 8.47 -3.91
CA TYR A 108 -14.69 7.09 -3.57
C TYR A 108 -16.14 6.76 -3.94
N ALA A 109 -16.34 5.64 -4.60
CA ALA A 109 -17.67 5.14 -4.94
C ALA A 109 -17.76 3.64 -4.69
N LYS A 110 -18.97 3.18 -4.32
CA LYS A 110 -19.29 1.79 -4.06
C LYS A 110 -20.59 1.42 -4.75
N ARG A 111 -20.57 0.31 -5.48
CA ARG A 111 -21.77 -0.36 -6.03
C ARG A 111 -21.67 -1.83 -5.71
N ASP A 112 -22.70 -2.38 -5.10
CA ASP A 112 -22.68 -3.75 -4.58
C ASP A 112 -21.43 -3.99 -3.69
N ASN A 113 -20.61 -4.97 -4.07
CA ASN A 113 -19.36 -5.27 -3.38
C ASN A 113 -18.13 -4.61 -4.01
N THR A 114 -18.30 -3.80 -5.08
CA THR A 114 -17.19 -3.19 -5.79
C THR A 114 -16.97 -1.76 -5.29
N GLU A 115 -15.78 -1.53 -4.77
CA GLU A 115 -15.31 -0.23 -4.28
C GLU A 115 -14.24 0.31 -5.23
N LEU A 116 -14.41 1.54 -5.70
CA LEU A 116 -13.48 2.20 -6.62
C LEU A 116 -13.06 3.56 -6.08
N ILE A 117 -11.81 3.91 -6.34
CA ILE A 117 -11.25 5.24 -6.09
C ILE A 117 -10.86 5.84 -7.43
N ALA A 118 -11.37 7.03 -7.74
CA ALA A 118 -10.96 7.81 -8.88
C ALA A 118 -10.15 9.03 -8.42
N VAL A 119 -9.05 9.32 -9.10
CA VAL A 119 -8.20 10.49 -8.84
C VAL A 119 -8.00 11.25 -10.13
N VAL A 120 -8.40 12.52 -10.14
CA VAL A 120 -8.22 13.44 -11.25
C VAL A 120 -7.40 14.62 -10.78
N LEU A 121 -6.29 14.91 -11.47
CA LEU A 121 -5.37 15.99 -11.13
C LEU A 121 -5.23 16.96 -12.31
N HIS A 122 -4.97 18.22 -11.98
CA HIS A 122 -4.66 19.29 -12.94
C HIS A 122 -5.74 19.49 -14.02
N CYS A 123 -6.99 19.60 -13.59
CA CYS A 123 -8.13 19.73 -14.49
C CYS A 123 -8.67 21.16 -14.55
N GLN A 124 -8.98 21.64 -15.74
CA GLN A 124 -9.57 22.97 -15.92
C GLN A 124 -11.09 22.96 -15.69
N GLY A 125 -11.59 24.02 -15.07
CA GLY A 125 -13.03 24.19 -14.83
C GLY A 125 -13.64 23.02 -14.04
N ALA A 126 -14.84 22.59 -14.40
CA ALA A 126 -15.56 21.49 -13.77
C ALA A 126 -15.23 20.11 -14.35
N GLY A 127 -14.28 20.01 -15.29
CA GLY A 127 -13.92 18.77 -15.97
C GLY A 127 -13.48 17.65 -15.04
N HIS A 128 -12.97 17.97 -13.85
CA HIS A 128 -12.62 16.96 -12.85
C HIS A 128 -13.82 16.10 -12.39
N TYR A 129 -15.04 16.64 -12.39
CA TYR A 129 -16.24 15.84 -12.12
C TYR A 129 -16.62 14.96 -13.30
N GLU A 130 -16.59 15.52 -14.52
CA GLU A 130 -16.92 14.78 -15.75
C GLU A 130 -15.96 13.63 -15.99
N ASP A 131 -14.66 13.84 -15.77
CA ASP A 131 -13.65 12.80 -15.93
C ASP A 131 -13.76 11.74 -14.83
N THR A 132 -14.12 12.14 -13.60
CA THR A 132 -14.39 11.18 -12.51
C THR A 132 -15.59 10.29 -12.84
N ILE A 133 -16.68 10.85 -13.41
CA ILE A 133 -17.84 10.07 -13.86
C ILE A 133 -17.41 9.04 -14.91
N LYS A 134 -16.68 9.47 -15.96
CA LYS A 134 -16.17 8.56 -17.00
C LYS A 134 -15.30 7.44 -16.45
N LEU A 135 -14.41 7.76 -15.47
CA LEU A 135 -13.56 6.76 -14.81
C LEU A 135 -14.39 5.74 -14.03
N PHE A 136 -15.41 6.17 -13.29
CA PHE A 136 -16.29 5.27 -12.58
C PHE A 136 -17.16 4.45 -13.51
N ASP A 137 -17.73 5.06 -14.56
CA ASP A 137 -18.50 4.35 -15.57
C ASP A 137 -17.66 3.23 -16.21
N TYR A 138 -16.42 3.55 -16.60
CA TYR A 138 -15.47 2.55 -17.09
C TYR A 138 -15.18 1.48 -16.03
N GLY A 139 -14.88 1.89 -14.80
CA GLY A 139 -14.52 0.97 -13.73
C GLY A 139 -15.65 -0.03 -13.40
N PHE A 140 -16.86 0.47 -13.16
CA PHE A 140 -18.01 -0.40 -12.83
C PHE A 140 -18.52 -1.23 -14.02
N ALA A 141 -18.31 -0.76 -15.26
CA ALA A 141 -18.68 -1.55 -16.45
C ALA A 141 -17.68 -2.69 -16.73
N ASN A 142 -16.43 -2.57 -16.34
CA ASN A 142 -15.38 -3.51 -16.73
C ASN A 142 -14.82 -4.33 -15.56
N TYR A 143 -15.12 -3.99 -14.32
CA TYR A 143 -14.59 -4.68 -13.14
C TYR A 143 -15.68 -4.99 -12.13
N LYS A 144 -15.51 -6.10 -11.40
CA LYS A 144 -16.32 -6.52 -10.27
C LYS A 144 -15.45 -7.02 -9.13
N THR A 145 -15.91 -6.87 -7.89
CA THR A 145 -15.25 -7.51 -6.74
C THR A 145 -15.88 -8.87 -6.50
N GLN A 146 -15.08 -9.91 -6.55
CA GLN A 146 -15.50 -11.29 -6.38
C GLN A 146 -14.76 -11.94 -5.20
N LYS A 147 -15.46 -12.78 -4.45
CA LYS A 147 -14.86 -13.65 -3.44
C LYS A 147 -14.06 -14.73 -4.16
N LEU A 148 -12.76 -14.81 -3.86
CA LEU A 148 -11.87 -15.83 -4.40
C LEU A 148 -11.91 -17.10 -3.56
N SER A 149 -11.98 -16.95 -2.22
CA SER A 149 -12.07 -18.06 -1.29
C SER A 149 -12.55 -17.60 0.08
N SER A 150 -13.11 -18.51 0.88
CA SER A 150 -13.28 -18.26 2.33
C SER A 150 -11.96 -18.49 3.07
N ALA A 151 -11.83 -17.86 4.24
CA ALA A 151 -10.68 -18.06 5.10
C ALA A 151 -10.55 -19.52 5.56
N ASP A 152 -11.69 -20.16 5.81
CA ASP A 152 -11.73 -21.55 6.31
C ASP A 152 -11.37 -22.57 5.22
N ASP A 153 -11.70 -22.32 3.94
CA ASP A 153 -11.35 -23.22 2.82
C ASP A 153 -9.83 -23.29 2.60
N ILE A 154 -9.09 -22.25 3.03
CA ILE A 154 -7.64 -22.13 2.89
C ILE A 154 -6.90 -22.60 4.14
N ALA A 155 -7.60 -22.69 5.27
CA ALA A 155 -7.00 -23.02 6.56
C ALA A 155 -6.19 -24.34 6.52
N LYS A 156 -4.98 -24.31 7.06
CA LYS A 156 -4.07 -25.47 7.16
C LYS A 156 -3.55 -25.61 8.58
N THR A 157 -3.65 -26.82 9.12
CA THR A 157 -3.03 -27.16 10.41
C THR A 157 -1.54 -27.46 10.21
N ILE A 158 -0.69 -26.82 11.02
CA ILE A 158 0.76 -26.97 10.99
C ILE A 158 1.20 -27.44 12.37
N SER A 159 2.04 -28.49 12.43
CA SER A 159 2.62 -28.98 13.68
C SER A 159 3.65 -27.99 14.21
N VAL A 160 3.62 -27.74 15.52
CA VAL A 160 4.66 -26.98 16.22
C VAL A 160 5.56 -27.97 16.95
N VAL A 161 6.87 -27.88 16.68
CA VAL A 161 7.86 -28.83 17.23
C VAL A 161 8.86 -28.10 18.10
N LYS A 162 9.39 -28.82 19.07
CA LYS A 162 10.54 -28.44 19.88
C LYS A 162 11.71 -29.35 19.56
N GLN A 163 12.86 -28.76 19.33
CA GLN A 163 14.10 -29.49 19.13
C GLN A 163 14.96 -29.42 20.39
N GLU A 164 15.27 -30.59 20.96
CA GLU A 164 16.17 -30.73 22.08
C GLU A 164 17.33 -31.66 21.68
N GLY A 165 18.45 -31.04 21.28
CA GLY A 165 19.56 -31.77 20.67
C GLY A 165 19.16 -32.37 19.32
N GLU A 166 19.30 -33.67 19.15
CA GLU A 166 18.89 -34.42 17.94
C GLU A 166 17.41 -34.85 17.96
N LYS A 167 16.74 -34.70 19.10
CA LYS A 167 15.34 -35.12 19.25
C LYS A 167 14.39 -33.97 18.86
N ILE A 168 13.50 -34.26 17.92
CA ILE A 168 12.39 -33.37 17.54
C ILE A 168 11.10 -34.00 18.09
N SER A 169 10.34 -33.25 18.86
CA SER A 169 9.04 -33.66 19.39
C SER A 169 7.98 -32.64 19.06
N GLN A 170 6.81 -33.13 18.62
CA GLN A 170 5.65 -32.24 18.43
C GLN A 170 5.12 -31.84 19.80
N ILE A 171 4.96 -30.54 20.04
CA ILE A 171 4.46 -30.00 21.31
C ILE A 171 3.06 -29.43 21.16
N ASP A 172 2.70 -28.96 19.95
CA ASP A 172 1.43 -28.31 19.67
C ASP A 172 1.08 -28.38 18.18
N SER A 173 -0.05 -27.79 17.78
CA SER A 173 -0.44 -27.53 16.41
C SER A 173 -1.22 -26.22 16.33
N ILE A 174 -1.00 -25.44 15.30
CA ILE A 174 -1.72 -24.18 15.03
C ILE A 174 -2.41 -24.26 13.69
N THR A 175 -3.40 -23.39 13.47
CA THR A 175 -4.05 -23.24 12.16
C THR A 175 -3.52 -21.97 11.47
N ALA A 176 -2.90 -22.15 10.32
CA ALA A 176 -2.53 -21.08 9.41
C ALA A 176 -3.73 -20.70 8.55
N LYS A 177 -4.23 -19.49 8.64
CA LYS A 177 -5.37 -19.01 7.84
C LYS A 177 -5.28 -17.50 7.52
N PRO A 178 -5.95 -17.02 6.46
CA PRO A 178 -6.10 -15.59 6.24
C PRO A 178 -6.91 -14.95 7.37
N GLU A 179 -6.71 -13.67 7.62
CA GLU A 179 -7.46 -12.92 8.64
C GLU A 179 -8.96 -12.86 8.32
N THR A 180 -9.32 -12.76 7.04
CA THR A 180 -10.69 -12.67 6.55
C THR A 180 -10.86 -13.44 5.24
N ASP A 181 -12.09 -13.59 4.79
CA ASP A 181 -12.39 -14.04 3.44
C ASP A 181 -11.67 -13.19 2.40
N ILE A 182 -11.25 -13.83 1.31
CA ILE A 182 -10.42 -13.21 0.28
C ILE A 182 -11.28 -12.72 -0.86
N TYR A 183 -11.28 -11.41 -1.05
CA TYR A 183 -11.95 -10.73 -2.16
C TYR A 183 -10.92 -10.06 -3.06
N LYS A 184 -11.24 -10.00 -4.35
CA LYS A 184 -10.39 -9.31 -5.35
C LYS A 184 -11.26 -8.63 -6.39
N THR A 185 -10.91 -7.41 -6.76
CA THR A 185 -11.47 -6.74 -7.93
C THR A 185 -10.82 -7.32 -9.17
N VAL A 186 -11.64 -7.85 -10.05
CA VAL A 186 -11.24 -8.59 -11.27
C VAL A 186 -12.03 -8.07 -12.46
N PRO A 187 -11.60 -8.30 -13.70
CA PRO A 187 -12.41 -7.99 -14.90
C PRO A 187 -13.79 -8.62 -14.84
N ILE A 188 -14.77 -8.01 -15.50
CA ILE A 188 -16.17 -8.48 -15.46
C ILE A 188 -16.33 -9.90 -16.04
N ASP A 189 -15.49 -10.26 -17.02
CA ASP A 189 -15.43 -11.56 -17.68
C ASP A 189 -14.55 -12.60 -16.95
N PHE A 190 -14.08 -12.26 -15.73
CA PHE A 190 -13.28 -13.20 -14.93
C PHE A 190 -14.03 -14.51 -14.69
N ASP A 191 -13.38 -15.61 -15.10
CA ASP A 191 -13.86 -16.98 -14.93
C ASP A 191 -13.14 -17.66 -13.76
N SER A 192 -13.86 -17.84 -12.65
CA SER A 192 -13.31 -18.47 -11.45
C SER A 192 -12.90 -19.94 -11.65
N SER A 193 -13.39 -20.63 -12.70
CA SER A 193 -12.98 -22.01 -13.00
C SER A 193 -11.51 -22.11 -13.44
N GLN A 194 -10.92 -21.01 -13.91
CA GLN A 194 -9.51 -20.91 -14.30
C GLN A 194 -8.60 -20.46 -13.16
N LEU A 195 -9.16 -20.27 -11.95
CA LEU A 195 -8.38 -19.88 -10.78
C LEU A 195 -7.64 -21.10 -10.21
N THR A 196 -6.33 -20.99 -10.06
CA THR A 196 -5.51 -21.99 -9.37
C THR A 196 -5.04 -21.42 -8.05
N THR A 197 -5.27 -22.17 -6.97
CA THR A 197 -4.87 -21.78 -5.61
C THR A 197 -3.71 -22.66 -5.14
N ILE A 198 -2.61 -22.04 -4.70
CA ILE A 198 -1.45 -22.72 -4.13
C ILE A 198 -1.27 -22.21 -2.71
N ILE A 199 -1.35 -23.12 -1.74
CA ILE A 199 -1.12 -22.84 -0.32
C ILE A 199 0.31 -23.27 0.00
N ASP A 200 1.12 -22.29 0.41
CA ASP A 200 2.54 -22.46 0.71
C ASP A 200 2.76 -22.27 2.22
N VAL A 201 2.86 -23.40 2.92
CA VAL A 201 3.07 -23.46 4.37
C VAL A 201 4.17 -24.47 4.68
N PRO A 202 4.98 -24.24 5.71
CA PRO A 202 5.97 -25.22 6.15
C PRO A 202 5.28 -26.49 6.70
N GLN A 203 5.93 -27.63 6.61
CA GLN A 203 5.43 -28.88 7.19
C GLN A 203 5.35 -28.82 8.72
N GLN A 204 6.28 -28.09 9.35
CA GLN A 204 6.36 -27.87 10.79
C GLN A 204 6.96 -26.51 11.11
N LEU A 205 6.62 -25.95 12.24
CA LEU A 205 7.17 -24.73 12.81
C LEU A 205 7.94 -25.06 14.09
N THR A 206 9.04 -24.33 14.31
CA THR A 206 9.78 -24.44 15.59
C THR A 206 9.16 -23.47 16.59
N ALA A 207 8.96 -23.89 17.85
CA ALA A 207 8.45 -23.02 18.92
C ALA A 207 9.39 -21.81 19.18
N ALA A 208 8.91 -20.62 19.62
CA ALA A 208 7.51 -20.30 19.91
C ALA A 208 6.89 -19.56 18.72
N VAL A 209 5.63 -19.82 18.47
CA VAL A 209 4.81 -19.11 17.48
C VAL A 209 3.79 -18.27 18.23
N ASN A 210 3.62 -17.00 17.86
CA ASN A 210 2.63 -16.12 18.47
C ASN A 210 1.39 -16.02 17.56
N LYS A 211 0.25 -15.71 18.19
CA LYS A 211 -0.96 -15.37 17.43
C LYS A 211 -0.65 -14.22 16.47
N ASN A 212 -1.14 -14.35 15.23
CA ASN A 212 -0.94 -13.44 14.12
C ASN A 212 0.49 -13.39 13.53
N ASP A 213 1.40 -14.26 13.94
CA ASP A 213 2.65 -14.46 13.22
C ASP A 213 2.34 -14.98 11.80
N GLU A 214 3.02 -14.42 10.79
CA GLU A 214 2.93 -14.91 9.41
C GLU A 214 3.66 -16.26 9.32
N VAL A 215 2.92 -17.32 9.02
CA VAL A 215 3.40 -18.71 9.00
C VAL A 215 3.31 -19.37 7.63
N GLY A 216 2.97 -18.60 6.62
CA GLY A 216 2.88 -19.05 5.23
C GLY A 216 2.13 -18.05 4.36
N ASN A 217 1.82 -18.47 3.14
CA ASN A 217 1.04 -17.65 2.24
C ASN A 217 0.16 -18.52 1.32
N VAL A 218 -0.89 -17.91 0.77
CA VAL A 218 -1.68 -18.47 -0.32
C VAL A 218 -1.50 -17.61 -1.57
N LYS A 219 -1.27 -18.25 -2.71
CA LYS A 219 -1.12 -17.60 -4.01
C LYS A 219 -2.28 -18.00 -4.90
N PHE A 220 -2.92 -17.01 -5.48
CA PHE A 220 -3.96 -17.20 -6.49
C PHE A 220 -3.36 -16.91 -7.87
N TYR A 221 -3.51 -17.86 -8.78
CA TYR A 221 -3.06 -17.73 -10.17
C TYR A 221 -4.28 -17.69 -11.09
N TYR A 222 -4.26 -16.77 -12.03
CA TYR A 222 -5.25 -16.67 -13.09
C TYR A 222 -4.51 -16.60 -14.44
N GLN A 223 -4.82 -17.54 -15.35
CA GLN A 223 -4.16 -17.65 -16.65
C GLN A 223 -2.61 -17.66 -16.53
N GLY A 224 -2.10 -18.39 -15.53
CA GLY A 224 -0.65 -18.55 -15.30
C GLY A 224 0.06 -17.36 -14.66
N LYS A 225 -0.66 -16.28 -14.32
CA LYS A 225 -0.09 -15.09 -13.65
C LYS A 225 -0.58 -15.02 -12.20
N ILE A 226 0.27 -14.51 -11.31
CA ILE A 226 -0.12 -14.27 -9.92
C ILE A 226 -1.16 -13.14 -9.90
N LEU A 227 -2.36 -13.46 -9.45
CA LEU A 227 -3.45 -12.51 -9.23
C LEU A 227 -3.35 -11.86 -7.85
N SER A 228 -3.00 -12.66 -6.83
CA SER A 228 -2.85 -12.19 -5.44
C SER A 228 -1.99 -13.14 -4.63
N THR A 229 -1.28 -12.60 -3.63
CA THR A 229 -0.58 -13.35 -2.57
C THR A 229 -1.07 -12.80 -1.24
N ILE A 230 -1.56 -13.68 -0.37
CA ILE A 230 -2.14 -13.32 0.92
C ILE A 230 -1.38 -14.05 2.02
N PRO A 231 -0.92 -13.39 3.09
CA PRO A 231 -0.28 -14.05 4.20
C PRO A 231 -1.27 -14.93 4.96
N LEU A 232 -0.78 -16.05 5.47
CA LEU A 232 -1.48 -16.92 6.38
C LEU A 232 -0.93 -16.70 7.78
N LEU A 233 -1.82 -16.37 8.71
CA LEU A 233 -1.50 -16.01 10.07
C LEU A 233 -1.83 -17.17 11.01
N ALA A 234 -1.03 -17.30 12.07
CA ALA A 234 -1.33 -18.23 13.16
C ALA A 234 -2.60 -17.80 13.91
N ASP A 235 -3.57 -18.68 14.04
CA ASP A 235 -4.86 -18.42 14.70
C ASP A 235 -4.73 -18.22 16.21
N ARG A 236 -3.66 -18.75 16.81
CA ARG A 236 -3.33 -18.65 18.24
C ARG A 236 -1.83 -18.76 18.46
N SER A 237 -1.38 -18.39 19.66
CA SER A 237 -0.02 -18.67 20.11
C SER A 237 0.13 -20.18 20.44
N SER A 238 1.30 -20.75 20.11
CA SER A 238 1.64 -22.11 20.54
C SER A 238 1.88 -22.14 22.04
N GLU A 239 1.52 -23.26 22.69
CA GLU A 239 1.87 -23.50 24.07
C GLU A 239 3.39 -23.74 24.17
N ASP A 240 4.09 -22.89 24.89
CA ASP A 240 5.47 -23.14 25.28
C ASP A 240 5.48 -23.88 26.61
N THR A 241 5.58 -25.20 26.55
CA THR A 241 5.62 -26.08 27.75
C THR A 241 6.79 -25.77 28.68
N THR A 242 7.77 -24.98 28.27
CA THR A 242 8.86 -24.53 29.15
C THR A 242 8.39 -23.52 30.21
N ALA A 243 7.37 -22.72 29.94
CA ALA A 243 6.82 -21.76 30.90
C ALA A 243 6.07 -22.47 32.06
N VAL A 244 5.42 -23.59 31.80
CA VAL A 244 4.71 -24.37 32.83
C VAL A 244 5.70 -25.11 33.73
N ALA A 245 6.82 -25.61 33.21
CA ALA A 245 7.87 -26.23 34.01
C ALA A 245 8.63 -25.21 34.90
N ALA A 246 8.80 -23.97 34.45
CA ALA A 246 9.41 -22.88 35.21
C ALA A 246 8.54 -22.41 36.41
N SER A 247 7.22 -22.49 36.27
CA SER A 247 6.30 -22.12 37.36
C SER A 247 6.17 -23.15 38.47
N ILE A 248 6.62 -24.39 38.27
CA ILE A 248 6.61 -25.48 39.25
C ILE A 248 7.94 -25.56 40.03
N GLN A 249 9.03 -24.93 39.56
CA GLN A 249 10.36 -24.98 40.17
C GLN A 249 10.85 -23.72 40.90
N THR A 250 10.00 -22.77 41.22
CA THR A 250 10.39 -21.60 42.04
C THR A 250 10.22 -21.85 43.54
N ASN A 251 10.79 -22.98 44.04
CA ASN A 251 11.20 -23.11 45.43
C ASN A 251 12.54 -23.85 45.48
N GLY A 252 13.62 -23.13 45.37
CA GLY A 252 14.95 -23.70 45.57
C GLY A 252 16.05 -23.09 44.70
N THR A 253 16.78 -22.14 45.31
CA THR A 253 18.18 -21.74 45.07
C THR A 253 18.59 -21.20 43.70
N VAL A 254 18.87 -19.91 43.72
CA VAL A 254 19.70 -19.14 42.78
C VAL A 254 21.04 -19.84 42.55
N ASN A 255 21.37 -20.19 41.31
CA ASN A 255 22.75 -20.27 40.85
C ASN A 255 22.86 -19.77 39.42
N THR A 256 23.63 -18.71 39.29
CA THR A 256 24.16 -18.12 38.08
C THR A 256 24.85 -19.17 37.20
N MET A 257 24.45 -19.21 35.90
CA MET A 257 25.34 -19.67 34.84
C MET A 257 25.23 -18.80 33.61
N GLU A 258 26.38 -18.22 33.30
CA GLU A 258 26.67 -17.44 32.13
C GLU A 258 26.55 -18.22 30.82
N LYS A 259 26.14 -17.45 29.80
CA LYS A 259 26.54 -17.50 28.39
C LYS A 259 27.05 -18.80 27.80
N ASN A 260 26.31 -19.37 26.89
CA ASN A 260 26.90 -19.95 25.69
C ASN A 260 26.03 -19.61 24.48
N MET A 261 26.33 -18.46 23.82
CA MET A 261 25.82 -18.14 22.50
C MET A 261 26.57 -18.98 21.46
N ILE A 262 25.83 -19.78 20.73
CA ILE A 262 26.31 -20.54 19.57
C ILE A 262 26.67 -19.57 18.45
N PRO A 263 27.82 -19.72 17.78
CA PRO A 263 28.28 -18.78 16.76
C PRO A 263 27.61 -19.07 15.41
N PHE A 264 26.34 -18.64 15.23
CA PHE A 264 25.68 -18.71 13.92
C PHE A 264 25.87 -17.43 13.07
N PHE A 265 26.49 -16.39 13.63
CA PHE A 265 26.64 -15.08 12.98
C PHE A 265 27.88 -14.92 12.08
N GLY A 266 28.74 -15.95 11.93
CA GLY A 266 29.96 -15.85 11.10
C GLY A 266 29.70 -15.68 9.60
N ASN A 267 28.62 -16.20 9.06
CA ASN A 267 28.36 -16.19 7.61
C ASN A 267 27.55 -14.97 7.13
N ILE A 268 26.75 -14.34 8.00
CA ILE A 268 25.92 -13.18 7.61
C ILE A 268 26.78 -11.94 7.34
N ARG A 269 27.86 -11.73 8.12
CA ARG A 269 28.77 -10.57 7.93
C ARG A 269 29.50 -10.65 6.58
N ASN A 270 29.88 -11.84 6.13
CA ASN A 270 30.53 -12.02 4.82
C ASN A 270 29.52 -11.91 3.67
N MET A 271 28.27 -12.33 3.84
CA MET A 271 27.19 -12.11 2.86
C MET A 271 26.82 -10.63 2.72
N ILE A 272 26.77 -9.89 3.84
CA ILE A 272 26.49 -8.44 3.81
C ILE A 272 27.64 -7.68 3.15
N LEU A 273 28.90 -8.04 3.42
CA LEU A 273 30.05 -7.43 2.75
C LEU A 273 30.08 -7.73 1.24
N PHE A 274 29.67 -8.94 0.83
CA PHE A 274 29.59 -9.29 -0.60
C PHE A 274 28.43 -8.56 -1.31
N SER A 275 27.27 -8.41 -0.66
CA SER A 275 26.13 -7.66 -1.20
C SER A 275 26.38 -6.16 -1.30
N VAL A 276 27.08 -5.58 -0.32
CA VAL A 276 27.50 -4.16 -0.36
C VAL A 276 28.55 -3.92 -1.44
N GLY A 277 29.49 -4.84 -1.63
CA GLY A 277 30.49 -4.77 -2.73
C GLY A 277 29.84 -4.82 -4.11
N CYS A 278 28.91 -5.74 -4.34
CA CYS A 278 28.14 -5.82 -5.60
C CYS A 278 27.26 -4.58 -5.84
N GLY A 279 26.64 -4.05 -4.78
CA GLY A 279 25.83 -2.82 -4.84
C GLY A 279 26.65 -1.59 -5.26
N ILE A 280 27.87 -1.45 -4.76
CA ILE A 280 28.78 -0.34 -5.12
C ILE A 280 29.21 -0.45 -6.58
N VAL A 281 29.55 -1.66 -7.06
CA VAL A 281 29.98 -1.87 -8.44
C VAL A 281 28.84 -1.60 -9.43
N THR A 282 27.61 -2.08 -9.14
CA THR A 282 26.43 -1.80 -9.98
C THR A 282 26.07 -0.32 -9.99
N PHE A 283 26.18 0.37 -8.84
CA PHE A 283 25.96 1.81 -8.75
C PHE A 283 26.99 2.61 -9.57
N PHE A 284 28.28 2.22 -9.54
CA PHE A 284 29.32 2.85 -10.35
C PHE A 284 29.12 2.65 -11.85
N ILE A 285 28.72 1.46 -12.27
CA ILE A 285 28.40 1.17 -13.67
C ILE A 285 27.18 1.98 -14.13
N ALA A 286 26.11 2.04 -13.35
CA ALA A 286 24.94 2.84 -13.64
C ALA A 286 25.26 4.35 -13.71
N PHE A 287 26.11 4.85 -12.80
CA PHE A 287 26.58 6.23 -12.79
C PHE A 287 27.40 6.56 -14.06
N LEU A 288 28.30 5.68 -14.50
CA LEU A 288 29.07 5.86 -15.73
C LEU A 288 28.17 5.86 -16.98
N ILE A 289 27.17 4.96 -17.03
CA ILE A 289 26.18 4.92 -18.12
C ILE A 289 25.35 6.22 -18.15
N CYS A 290 24.85 6.70 -17.02
CA CYS A 290 24.13 7.96 -16.93
C CYS A 290 24.98 9.18 -17.36
N ARG A 291 26.26 9.18 -17.00
CA ARG A 291 27.20 10.24 -17.40
C ARG A 291 27.46 10.24 -18.91
N THR A 292 27.63 9.09 -19.52
CA THR A 292 27.82 8.96 -20.97
C THR A 292 26.56 9.37 -21.75
N ILE A 293 25.37 8.96 -21.31
CA ILE A 293 24.09 9.36 -21.91
C ILE A 293 23.88 10.88 -21.80
N SER A 294 24.21 11.47 -20.65
CA SER A 294 24.09 12.92 -20.43
C SER A 294 25.06 13.71 -21.32
N CYS A 295 26.31 13.23 -21.48
CA CYS A 295 27.26 13.81 -22.40
C CYS A 295 26.80 13.72 -23.85
N TYR A 296 26.26 12.57 -24.27
CA TYR A 296 25.72 12.38 -25.61
C TYR A 296 24.52 13.31 -25.90
N LYS A 297 23.58 13.45 -24.94
CA LYS A 297 22.45 14.40 -25.05
C LYS A 297 22.93 15.85 -25.15
N ARG A 298 23.94 16.28 -24.38
CA ARG A 298 24.56 17.62 -24.47
C ARG A 298 25.21 17.87 -25.81
N ARG A 299 25.96 16.88 -26.35
CA ARG A 299 26.60 16.97 -27.67
C ARG A 299 25.56 17.10 -28.80
N ARG A 300 24.47 16.32 -28.74
CA ARG A 300 23.36 16.37 -29.71
C ARG A 300 22.63 17.72 -29.69
N ARG A 301 22.44 18.31 -28.51
CA ARG A 301 21.84 19.66 -28.37
C ARG A 301 22.74 20.75 -28.93
N ARG A 302 24.07 20.65 -28.76
CA ARG A 302 25.04 21.62 -29.35
C ARG A 302 25.03 21.53 -30.88
N LEU A 303 25.04 20.34 -31.45
CA LEU A 303 24.97 20.14 -32.89
C LEU A 303 23.64 20.64 -33.50
N ALA A 304 22.53 20.43 -32.83
CA ALA A 304 21.22 20.94 -33.25
C ALA A 304 21.18 22.49 -33.23
N ARG A 305 21.82 23.11 -32.22
CA ARG A 305 21.93 24.56 -32.11
C ARG A 305 22.82 25.16 -33.21
N GLN A 306 23.93 24.53 -33.54
CA GLN A 306 24.79 24.92 -34.66
C GLN A 306 24.05 24.80 -36.01
N LYS A 307 23.30 23.70 -36.24
CA LYS A 307 22.50 23.54 -37.46
C LYS A 307 21.39 24.60 -37.59
N ARG A 308 20.78 25.07 -36.49
CA ARG A 308 19.81 26.18 -36.52
C ARG A 308 20.47 27.52 -36.87
N LEU A 309 21.63 27.82 -36.30
CA LEU A 309 22.37 29.04 -36.58
C LEU A 309 22.90 29.07 -38.01
N SER A 310 23.33 27.96 -38.60
CA SER A 310 23.77 27.88 -39.98
C SER A 310 22.61 28.04 -40.99
N ARG A 311 21.37 27.58 -40.64
CA ARG A 311 20.17 27.81 -41.46
C ARG A 311 19.75 29.28 -41.45
N HIS A 312 19.85 29.98 -40.32
CA HIS A 312 19.54 31.40 -40.22
C HIS A 312 20.50 32.28 -41.01
N ARG A 313 21.81 31.89 -41.07
CA ARG A 313 22.81 32.64 -41.91
C ARG A 313 22.62 32.41 -43.41
N ARG A 314 21.94 31.35 -43.87
CA ARG A 314 21.61 31.15 -45.31
C ARG A 314 20.35 31.81 -45.75
N SER A 315 19.51 32.32 -44.86
CA SER A 315 18.26 33.04 -45.18
C SER A 315 18.46 34.56 -45.35
N TYR A 316 19.67 35.06 -45.09
CA TYR A 316 20.04 36.47 -45.24
C TYR A 316 21.14 36.71 -46.29
N ARG A 317 21.32 35.79 -47.21
CA ARG A 317 22.02 35.92 -48.49
C ARG A 317 21.01 35.56 -49.59
#